data_acc0c23379bf67b57b26c39166727053
#
_entry.id   acc0c23379bf67b57b26c39166727053
#
_cell.length_a   1.000
_cell.length_b   1.000
_cell.length_c   1.000
_cell.angle_alpha   90.00
_cell.angle_beta   90.00
_cell.angle_gamma   90.00
#
_symmetry.space_group_name_H-M   'P 1'
#
loop_
_entity.id
_entity.type
_entity.pdbx_description
1 polymer ?
#
loop_
_entity_poly.entity_id
_entity_poly.type
_entity_poly.pdbx_seq_one_letter_code
_entity_poly.pdbx_strand_id
1 'polypeptide(L)'
;MDKDSTYDETKNTVKNITPDTQGEETQVSKWTFDTDLNDTNGANAFTLTGDTVNNNGQILMNNSTKGTSTGSASMQYANPVVTSQGEKLTVEFDITFGKHSGKTMSYSLTDANGKAIVSTQICAYDLSGNTNVKIGGNDVLDDYSKLSAAISRGNNSSSSNKPTHFKNVIDFGSNKAYVTVSYDGGQTAEFTGKIGDSTGSLGGINFSSSHGYADRSCIVDNVSIGKVSGPQYKMTFGAVDSKSEESVDANIVVKDGISGAVLTPNSNGEYLLCEGDYLISATADGYRDAGQKLELSQATESKNITVPMVSVTDLTKAHIAIKFKDNQGNDIMESVTETGDFYVGDKYTVSADYRKDQVVKRDGKVYTYKYNAEKSVYTADKLEENSVFTLVYDVCGEYDFYADFENYTIDDSVLTYGGGSPKLTVAKDNENSYLSYASTGSTVGVWQKLDTIDCTNKTVTVNADIKFAPKGTAGNSQFSIGDTSPKFDSNNVNYGFVNKSKNMTDI
;
A
#
# COMPACT_ATOMS: atom_id res chain seq x y z
N MET A 1 -4.23 16.53 6.23
CA MET A 1 -3.53 16.48 7.52
C MET A 1 -3.86 15.15 8.14
N ASP A 2 -2.95 14.19 8.09
CA ASP A 2 -3.08 12.98 8.88
C ASP A 2 -2.82 13.37 10.33
N LYS A 3 -3.90 13.46 11.11
CA LYS A 3 -3.79 13.53 12.56
C LYS A 3 -3.34 12.15 13.01
N ASP A 4 -2.06 11.98 13.27
CA ASP A 4 -1.57 10.82 14.01
C ASP A 4 -2.25 10.84 15.39
N SER A 5 -3.29 10.02 15.53
CA SER A 5 -3.88 9.75 16.83
C SER A 5 -2.81 9.13 17.71
N THR A 6 -2.47 9.76 18.81
CA THR A 6 -1.54 9.21 19.80
C THR A 6 -2.22 8.01 20.46
N TYR A 7 -1.95 6.80 19.95
CA TYR A 7 -2.36 5.58 20.62
C TYR A 7 -1.60 5.44 21.94
N ASP A 8 -2.33 5.38 23.04
CA ASP A 8 -1.75 4.95 24.31
C ASP A 8 -1.36 3.47 24.20
N GLU A 9 -0.08 3.16 24.37
CA GLU A 9 0.44 1.78 24.29
C GLU A 9 0.10 0.92 25.51
N THR A 10 -0.72 1.39 26.46
CA THR A 10 -1.17 0.59 27.58
C THR A 10 -2.04 -0.57 27.09
N LYS A 11 -1.47 -1.78 27.12
CA LYS A 11 -2.21 -3.02 26.83
C LYS A 11 -3.16 -3.31 27.98
N ASN A 12 -4.46 -3.15 27.77
CA ASN A 12 -5.45 -3.74 28.66
C ASN A 12 -5.58 -5.24 28.35
N THR A 13 -5.00 -6.07 29.22
CA THR A 13 -5.19 -7.52 29.17
C THR A 13 -6.42 -7.85 29.99
N VAL A 14 -7.45 -8.29 29.32
CA VAL A 14 -8.73 -8.68 29.94
C VAL A 14 -8.67 -10.20 30.23
N LYS A 15 -8.88 -10.62 31.51
CA LYS A 15 -8.67 -12.01 31.95
C LYS A 15 -9.97 -12.64 32.49
N ASN A 16 -10.17 -13.94 32.21
CA ASN A 16 -11.20 -14.81 32.80
C ASN A 16 -12.66 -14.64 32.33
N ILE A 17 -12.91 -14.22 31.10
CA ILE A 17 -14.27 -14.31 30.53
C ILE A 17 -14.53 -15.69 29.90
N THR A 18 -15.79 -16.10 29.90
CA THR A 18 -16.26 -17.29 29.22
C THR A 18 -16.75 -16.93 27.83
N PRO A 19 -16.42 -17.69 26.77
CA PRO A 19 -16.99 -17.50 25.45
C PRO A 19 -18.52 -17.56 25.45
N ASP A 20 -19.14 -16.69 24.68
CA ASP A 20 -20.61 -16.68 24.50
C ASP A 20 -21.07 -17.67 23.42
N THR A 21 -20.19 -17.95 22.43
CA THR A 21 -20.44 -18.91 21.38
C THR A 21 -19.23 -19.80 21.14
N GLN A 22 -19.47 -21.03 20.74
CA GLN A 22 -18.44 -21.87 20.13
C GLN A 22 -18.36 -21.51 18.65
N GLY A 23 -17.16 -21.67 18.05
CA GLY A 23 -16.97 -21.28 16.67
C GLY A 23 -17.89 -22.00 15.69
N GLU A 24 -18.36 -21.27 14.68
CA GLU A 24 -19.21 -21.79 13.60
C GLU A 24 -18.44 -21.78 12.28
N GLU A 25 -18.75 -22.76 11.43
CA GLU A 25 -18.23 -22.80 10.06
C GLU A 25 -19.17 -22.03 9.13
N THR A 26 -18.63 -21.05 8.42
CA THR A 26 -19.34 -20.28 7.40
C THR A 26 -18.78 -20.64 6.03
N GLN A 27 -19.65 -21.13 5.14
CA GLN A 27 -19.26 -21.43 3.76
C GLN A 27 -19.01 -20.13 3.01
N VAL A 28 -17.82 -20.02 2.38
CA VAL A 28 -17.43 -18.89 1.52
C VAL A 28 -17.75 -19.20 0.06
N SER A 29 -17.33 -20.37 -0.43
CA SER A 29 -17.55 -20.83 -1.81
C SER A 29 -17.67 -22.34 -1.84
N LYS A 30 -18.48 -22.86 -2.75
CA LYS A 30 -18.64 -24.30 -2.99
C LYS A 30 -18.86 -24.56 -4.48
N TRP A 31 -18.17 -25.54 -5.04
CA TRP A 31 -18.32 -26.00 -6.42
C TRP A 31 -18.73 -27.47 -6.42
N THR A 32 -19.87 -27.77 -7.04
CA THR A 32 -20.34 -29.13 -7.27
C THR A 32 -20.11 -29.55 -8.71
N PHE A 33 -19.83 -28.60 -9.61
CA PHE A 33 -19.61 -28.78 -11.04
C PHE A 33 -20.80 -29.42 -11.80
N ASP A 34 -21.94 -29.59 -11.17
CA ASP A 34 -23.13 -30.28 -11.73
C ASP A 34 -23.67 -29.61 -12.98
N THR A 35 -23.64 -28.28 -13.04
CA THR A 35 -24.17 -27.48 -14.14
C THR A 35 -23.10 -26.68 -14.88
N ASP A 36 -22.16 -26.11 -14.17
CA ASP A 36 -21.12 -25.25 -14.72
C ASP A 36 -19.85 -25.28 -13.84
N LEU A 37 -18.94 -24.31 -14.05
CA LEU A 37 -17.67 -24.17 -13.33
C LEU A 37 -17.71 -23.08 -12.25
N ASN A 38 -18.89 -22.47 -12.02
CA ASN A 38 -19.06 -21.44 -11.01
C ASN A 38 -19.26 -22.04 -9.61
N ASP A 39 -18.94 -21.24 -8.61
CA ASP A 39 -19.36 -21.56 -7.25
C ASP A 39 -20.89 -21.39 -7.10
N THR A 40 -21.44 -21.89 -6.02
CA THR A 40 -22.89 -21.83 -5.74
C THR A 40 -23.45 -20.40 -5.66
N ASN A 41 -22.59 -19.39 -5.53
CA ASN A 41 -22.96 -17.98 -5.53
C ASN A 41 -22.80 -17.33 -6.93
N GLY A 42 -22.26 -18.05 -7.92
CA GLY A 42 -22.04 -17.58 -9.27
C GLY A 42 -20.93 -16.53 -9.42
N ALA A 43 -20.14 -16.29 -8.35
CA ALA A 43 -19.16 -15.22 -8.30
C ALA A 43 -17.76 -15.64 -8.77
N ASN A 44 -17.41 -16.93 -8.60
CA ASN A 44 -16.08 -17.44 -8.87
C ASN A 44 -16.14 -18.68 -9.74
N ALA A 45 -15.38 -18.72 -10.82
CA ALA A 45 -15.38 -19.81 -11.78
C ALA A 45 -14.00 -20.45 -11.92
N PHE A 46 -13.97 -21.76 -12.10
CA PHE A 46 -12.76 -22.46 -12.54
C PHE A 46 -12.54 -22.25 -14.04
N THR A 47 -11.29 -21.97 -14.40
CA THR A 47 -10.81 -21.97 -15.78
C THR A 47 -10.10 -23.27 -16.04
N LEU A 48 -10.53 -23.98 -17.07
CA LEU A 48 -9.93 -25.24 -17.50
C LEU A 48 -8.95 -25.03 -18.64
N THR A 49 -7.80 -25.67 -18.61
CA THR A 49 -6.81 -25.62 -19.68
C THR A 49 -6.23 -26.99 -19.99
N GLY A 50 -5.66 -27.14 -21.19
CA GLY A 50 -5.10 -28.40 -21.64
C GLY A 50 -6.17 -29.49 -21.80
N ASP A 51 -5.83 -30.69 -21.43
CA ASP A 51 -6.72 -31.86 -21.49
C ASP A 51 -7.59 -31.99 -20.23
N THR A 52 -8.44 -30.99 -20.01
CA THR A 52 -9.32 -30.87 -18.85
C THR A 52 -10.72 -30.48 -19.28
N VAL A 53 -11.73 -31.19 -18.77
CA VAL A 53 -13.14 -30.94 -19.09
C VAL A 53 -14.00 -31.04 -17.81
N ASN A 54 -15.14 -30.35 -17.80
CA ASN A 54 -16.23 -30.66 -16.88
C ASN A 54 -17.00 -31.87 -17.42
N ASN A 55 -17.05 -32.94 -16.68
CA ASN A 55 -17.67 -34.20 -17.07
C ASN A 55 -18.64 -34.68 -15.98
N ASN A 56 -19.93 -34.47 -16.22
CA ASN A 56 -21.02 -34.91 -15.34
C ASN A 56 -20.82 -34.51 -13.87
N GLY A 57 -20.61 -33.22 -13.63
CA GLY A 57 -20.46 -32.70 -12.27
C GLY A 57 -19.08 -32.86 -11.66
N GLN A 58 -18.05 -33.12 -12.45
CA GLN A 58 -16.69 -33.32 -11.96
C GLN A 58 -15.68 -32.73 -12.94
N ILE A 59 -14.57 -32.23 -12.42
CA ILE A 59 -13.44 -31.85 -13.27
C ILE A 59 -12.60 -33.09 -13.59
N LEU A 60 -12.63 -33.49 -14.85
CA LEU A 60 -11.84 -34.61 -15.37
C LEU A 60 -10.58 -34.07 -16.08
N MET A 61 -9.41 -34.37 -15.53
CA MET A 61 -8.10 -34.02 -16.10
C MET A 61 -7.44 -35.23 -16.76
N ASN A 62 -6.70 -34.97 -17.84
CA ASN A 62 -6.01 -36.00 -18.64
C ASN A 62 -6.97 -37.05 -19.25
N ASN A 63 -8.03 -36.57 -19.87
CA ASN A 63 -9.05 -37.40 -20.50
C ASN A 63 -8.62 -37.94 -21.89
N SER A 64 -7.45 -37.56 -22.36
CA SER A 64 -6.96 -37.94 -23.70
C SER A 64 -6.65 -39.43 -23.80
N THR A 65 -7.04 -40.04 -24.90
CA THR A 65 -6.61 -41.36 -25.32
C THR A 65 -5.21 -41.38 -25.96
N LYS A 66 -4.58 -40.21 -26.10
CA LYS A 66 -3.23 -40.04 -26.70
C LYS A 66 -2.16 -39.91 -25.62
N GLY A 67 -0.99 -40.48 -25.87
CA GLY A 67 0.20 -40.66 -25.03
C GLY A 67 0.44 -39.67 -23.89
N THR A 68 1.01 -38.50 -24.16
CA THR A 68 1.29 -37.49 -23.12
C THR A 68 0.18 -36.43 -23.10
N SER A 69 -0.35 -36.11 -21.94
CA SER A 69 -1.24 -34.99 -21.76
C SER A 69 -1.00 -34.26 -20.46
N THR A 70 -1.34 -32.98 -20.47
CA THR A 70 -1.34 -32.11 -19.28
C THR A 70 -2.67 -31.39 -19.21
N GLY A 71 -3.22 -31.28 -18.02
CA GLY A 71 -4.46 -30.55 -17.79
C GLY A 71 -4.39 -29.74 -16.52
N SER A 72 -5.10 -28.64 -16.46
CA SER A 72 -5.26 -27.89 -15.23
C SER A 72 -6.64 -27.27 -15.07
N ALA A 73 -7.01 -27.04 -13.83
CA ALA A 73 -8.18 -26.28 -13.42
C ALA A 73 -7.76 -25.26 -12.38
N SER A 74 -7.97 -23.98 -12.65
CA SER A 74 -7.55 -22.91 -11.75
C SER A 74 -8.68 -21.93 -11.49
N MET A 75 -8.75 -21.41 -10.28
CA MET A 75 -9.65 -20.37 -9.86
C MET A 75 -8.84 -19.29 -9.10
N GLN A 76 -9.13 -18.04 -9.40
CA GLN A 76 -8.56 -16.87 -8.72
C GLN A 76 -9.71 -15.99 -8.22
N TYR A 77 -9.62 -15.58 -6.98
CA TYR A 77 -10.55 -14.62 -6.40
C TYR A 77 -10.24 -13.21 -6.91
N ALA A 78 -11.26 -12.50 -7.42
CA ALA A 78 -11.13 -11.07 -7.70
C ALA A 78 -10.87 -10.26 -6.44
N ASN A 79 -11.50 -10.68 -5.33
CA ASN A 79 -11.24 -10.16 -3.97
C ASN A 79 -10.77 -11.33 -3.11
N PRO A 80 -9.49 -11.39 -2.75
CA PRO A 80 -8.96 -12.49 -1.95
C PRO A 80 -9.71 -12.71 -0.65
N VAL A 81 -9.84 -13.98 -0.23
CA VAL A 81 -10.54 -14.33 1.00
C VAL A 81 -9.61 -14.05 2.18
N VAL A 82 -9.95 -13.07 2.99
CA VAL A 82 -9.26 -12.74 4.24
C VAL A 82 -9.97 -13.39 5.43
N THR A 83 -9.22 -13.69 6.49
CA THR A 83 -9.77 -14.13 7.77
C THR A 83 -9.65 -12.99 8.80
N SER A 84 -10.64 -12.90 9.67
CA SER A 84 -10.56 -12.07 10.87
C SER A 84 -9.75 -12.80 11.96
N GLN A 85 -9.46 -12.12 13.04
CA GLN A 85 -8.77 -12.72 14.19
C GLN A 85 -9.51 -13.95 14.72
N GLY A 86 -8.75 -14.99 15.03
CA GLY A 86 -9.30 -16.26 15.51
C GLY A 86 -10.07 -17.07 14.47
N GLU A 87 -10.26 -16.56 13.24
CA GLU A 87 -10.81 -17.36 12.15
C GLU A 87 -9.71 -18.16 11.46
N LYS A 88 -10.07 -19.37 11.03
CA LYS A 88 -9.26 -20.22 10.17
C LYS A 88 -9.98 -20.45 8.87
N LEU A 89 -9.24 -20.54 7.78
CA LEU A 89 -9.77 -20.89 6.48
C LEU A 89 -9.72 -22.39 6.29
N THR A 90 -10.81 -23.00 5.83
CA THR A 90 -10.86 -24.40 5.42
C THR A 90 -11.00 -24.49 3.91
N VAL A 91 -10.21 -25.35 3.28
CA VAL A 91 -10.31 -25.67 1.85
C VAL A 91 -10.36 -27.19 1.74
N GLU A 92 -11.48 -27.68 1.26
CA GLU A 92 -11.75 -29.14 1.15
C GLU A 92 -12.07 -29.49 -0.29
N PHE A 93 -11.66 -30.67 -0.71
CA PHE A 93 -11.96 -31.24 -2.03
C PHE A 93 -11.63 -32.72 -2.07
N ASP A 94 -12.21 -33.40 -3.06
CA ASP A 94 -12.00 -34.81 -3.34
C ASP A 94 -11.17 -35.00 -4.61
N ILE A 95 -10.22 -35.94 -4.57
CA ILE A 95 -9.47 -36.39 -5.75
C ILE A 95 -9.65 -37.89 -5.92
N THR A 96 -10.17 -38.30 -7.08
CA THR A 96 -10.18 -39.71 -7.48
C THR A 96 -9.02 -39.93 -8.46
N PHE A 97 -8.10 -40.80 -8.08
CA PHE A 97 -6.94 -41.17 -8.89
C PHE A 97 -7.30 -42.27 -9.89
N GLY A 98 -7.01 -42.04 -11.15
CA GLY A 98 -7.14 -43.02 -12.20
C GLY A 98 -6.11 -44.15 -12.10
N LYS A 99 -5.96 -44.96 -13.15
CA LYS A 99 -4.93 -45.97 -13.26
C LYS A 99 -3.55 -45.33 -13.03
N HIS A 100 -2.70 -45.98 -12.26
CA HIS A 100 -1.40 -45.42 -11.91
C HIS A 100 -0.29 -45.93 -12.80
N SER A 101 0.46 -45.10 -13.43
CA SER A 101 1.81 -45.30 -13.92
C SER A 101 2.42 -43.97 -14.33
N GLY A 102 3.32 -43.46 -13.52
CA GLY A 102 4.12 -42.27 -13.79
C GLY A 102 3.34 -40.98 -13.86
N LYS A 103 2.37 -40.76 -12.97
CA LYS A 103 1.47 -39.60 -12.95
C LYS A 103 1.72 -38.73 -11.79
N THR A 104 1.63 -37.44 -12.07
CA THR A 104 1.68 -36.40 -11.07
C THR A 104 0.36 -35.65 -11.07
N MET A 105 -0.32 -35.69 -9.95
CA MET A 105 -1.42 -34.80 -9.61
C MET A 105 -0.92 -33.79 -8.61
N SER A 106 -1.16 -32.53 -8.84
CA SER A 106 -0.75 -31.46 -7.93
C SER A 106 -1.91 -30.53 -7.66
N TYR A 107 -1.97 -29.99 -6.46
CA TYR A 107 -2.77 -28.80 -6.18
C TYR A 107 -1.93 -27.76 -5.46
N SER A 108 -2.35 -26.52 -5.56
CA SER A 108 -1.80 -25.41 -4.78
C SER A 108 -2.87 -24.43 -4.35
N LEU A 109 -2.78 -23.99 -3.11
CA LEU A 109 -3.52 -22.87 -2.55
C LEU A 109 -2.57 -21.69 -2.52
N THR A 110 -2.96 -20.56 -3.11
CA THR A 110 -2.09 -19.39 -3.25
C THR A 110 -2.65 -18.20 -2.51
N ASP A 111 -1.77 -17.32 -2.06
CA ASP A 111 -2.16 -16.02 -1.52
C ASP A 111 -2.54 -15.03 -2.64
N ALA A 112 -2.91 -13.80 -2.26
CA ALA A 112 -3.29 -12.73 -3.20
C ALA A 112 -2.22 -12.41 -4.24
N ASN A 113 -0.94 -12.66 -3.95
CA ASN A 113 0.19 -12.43 -4.85
C ASN A 113 0.55 -13.67 -5.69
N GLY A 114 -0.22 -14.75 -5.58
CA GLY A 114 0.06 -16.02 -6.27
C GLY A 114 1.14 -16.87 -5.61
N LYS A 115 1.62 -16.51 -4.41
CA LYS A 115 2.58 -17.30 -3.66
C LYS A 115 1.89 -18.51 -3.02
N ALA A 116 2.45 -19.71 -3.15
CA ALA A 116 1.87 -20.91 -2.59
C ALA A 116 1.91 -20.91 -1.05
N ILE A 117 0.73 -21.06 -0.43
CA ILE A 117 0.53 -21.28 1.00
C ILE A 117 0.68 -22.77 1.30
N VAL A 118 -0.07 -23.59 0.57
CA VAL A 118 -0.02 -25.06 0.60
C VAL A 118 0.11 -25.53 -0.83
N SER A 119 0.99 -26.49 -1.07
CA SER A 119 1.06 -27.20 -2.34
C SER A 119 1.38 -28.68 -2.11
N THR A 120 0.74 -29.52 -2.89
CA THR A 120 0.94 -30.97 -2.80
C THR A 120 1.12 -31.51 -4.20
N GLN A 121 2.11 -32.36 -4.35
CA GLN A 121 2.34 -33.14 -5.56
C GLN A 121 2.31 -34.62 -5.21
N ILE A 122 1.49 -35.38 -5.89
CA ILE A 122 1.31 -36.80 -5.65
C ILE A 122 1.61 -37.56 -6.92
N CYS A 123 2.64 -38.40 -6.87
CA CYS A 123 2.91 -39.39 -7.88
C CYS A 123 2.20 -40.69 -7.51
N ALA A 124 1.07 -40.98 -8.15
CA ALA A 124 0.26 -42.14 -7.77
C ALA A 124 0.96 -43.49 -8.01
N TYR A 125 1.99 -43.53 -8.86
CA TYR A 125 2.78 -44.76 -9.12
C TYR A 125 3.84 -45.00 -8.05
N ASP A 126 4.64 -43.97 -7.76
CA ASP A 126 5.72 -44.05 -6.79
C ASP A 126 5.66 -42.84 -5.87
N LEU A 127 5.13 -43.04 -4.69
CA LEU A 127 5.00 -41.96 -3.70
C LEU A 127 6.37 -41.47 -3.20
N SER A 128 7.42 -42.32 -3.25
CA SER A 128 8.74 -41.98 -2.71
C SER A 128 9.56 -41.05 -3.61
N GLY A 129 9.28 -41.02 -4.92
CA GLY A 129 10.14 -40.33 -5.90
C GLY A 129 9.78 -38.87 -6.16
N ASN A 130 8.50 -38.58 -6.34
CA ASN A 130 8.03 -37.25 -6.79
C ASN A 130 6.81 -36.74 -6.01
N THR A 131 6.62 -37.28 -4.80
CA THR A 131 5.52 -36.84 -3.94
C THR A 131 6.04 -35.91 -2.87
N ASN A 132 5.32 -34.82 -2.63
CA ASN A 132 5.62 -33.91 -1.55
C ASN A 132 4.34 -33.27 -1.02
N VAL A 133 4.39 -32.82 0.22
CA VAL A 133 3.41 -31.94 0.85
C VAL A 133 4.17 -30.73 1.34
N LYS A 134 3.94 -29.57 0.75
CA LYS A 134 4.66 -28.35 1.10
C LYS A 134 3.74 -27.33 1.74
N ILE A 135 4.20 -26.75 2.83
CA ILE A 135 3.54 -25.62 3.52
C ILE A 135 4.53 -24.48 3.59
N GLY A 136 4.15 -23.31 3.08
CA GLY A 136 5.04 -22.16 2.98
C GLY A 136 6.31 -22.42 2.16
N GLY A 137 6.25 -23.33 1.20
CA GLY A 137 7.37 -23.75 0.36
C GLY A 137 8.26 -24.84 0.95
N ASN A 138 8.10 -25.21 2.23
CA ASN A 138 8.88 -26.28 2.90
C ASN A 138 8.17 -27.62 2.80
N ASP A 139 8.89 -28.66 2.43
CA ASP A 139 8.36 -30.02 2.43
C ASP A 139 8.16 -30.51 3.87
N VAL A 140 6.94 -30.94 4.17
CA VAL A 140 6.53 -31.45 5.49
C VAL A 140 6.20 -32.93 5.47
N LEU A 141 6.42 -33.59 4.34
CA LEU A 141 6.22 -35.03 4.19
C LEU A 141 7.42 -35.78 4.77
N ASP A 142 7.27 -36.22 6.01
CA ASP A 142 8.30 -36.93 6.77
C ASP A 142 8.26 -38.48 6.57
N ASP A 143 7.08 -39.02 6.24
CA ASP A 143 6.84 -40.45 6.07
C ASP A 143 5.83 -40.73 4.94
N TYR A 144 6.35 -41.25 3.83
CA TYR A 144 5.54 -41.66 2.69
C TYR A 144 4.55 -42.80 3.00
N SER A 145 4.80 -43.61 4.00
CA SER A 145 3.90 -44.73 4.37
C SER A 145 2.57 -44.18 4.92
N LYS A 146 2.61 -43.12 5.70
CA LYS A 146 1.40 -42.45 6.24
C LYS A 146 0.52 -41.95 5.09
N LEU A 147 1.12 -41.20 4.15
CA LEU A 147 0.38 -40.67 2.99
C LEU A 147 -0.13 -41.80 2.10
N SER A 148 0.68 -42.87 1.90
CA SER A 148 0.29 -44.06 1.12
C SER A 148 -0.94 -44.77 1.70
N ALA A 149 -1.04 -44.85 3.02
CA ALA A 149 -2.19 -45.42 3.71
C ALA A 149 -3.45 -44.54 3.68
N ALA A 150 -3.28 -43.22 3.46
CA ALA A 150 -4.35 -42.23 3.45
C ALA A 150 -4.86 -41.92 2.04
N ILE A 151 -4.24 -42.40 0.97
CA ILE A 151 -4.63 -42.17 -0.41
C ILE A 151 -5.23 -43.45 -1.02
N SER A 152 -6.47 -43.29 -1.57
CA SER A 152 -7.04 -44.36 -2.37
C SER A 152 -6.46 -44.29 -3.79
N ARG A 153 -5.63 -45.31 -4.11
CA ARG A 153 -4.97 -45.40 -5.42
C ARG A 153 -5.52 -46.56 -6.23
N GLY A 154 -5.68 -46.33 -7.52
CA GLY A 154 -5.83 -47.43 -8.46
C GLY A 154 -4.55 -48.24 -8.60
N ASN A 155 -4.57 -49.26 -9.42
CA ASN A 155 -3.40 -50.05 -9.83
C ASN A 155 -3.14 -49.87 -11.33
N ASN A 156 -2.16 -50.60 -11.88
CA ASN A 156 -1.84 -50.53 -13.31
C ASN A 156 -3.00 -50.89 -14.25
N SER A 157 -3.98 -51.62 -13.75
CA SER A 157 -5.09 -52.18 -14.55
C SER A 157 -6.43 -51.50 -14.26
N SER A 158 -6.58 -50.88 -13.10
CA SER A 158 -7.85 -50.27 -12.65
C SER A 158 -7.64 -48.94 -11.97
N SER A 159 -8.56 -48.00 -12.19
CA SER A 159 -8.65 -46.78 -11.43
C SER A 159 -9.11 -47.03 -9.98
N SER A 160 -8.83 -46.11 -9.08
CA SER A 160 -9.51 -46.07 -7.79
C SER A 160 -11.00 -45.81 -8.04
N ASN A 161 -11.84 -46.40 -7.24
CA ASN A 161 -13.30 -46.15 -7.19
C ASN A 161 -13.68 -45.36 -5.93
N LYS A 162 -12.74 -44.96 -5.12
CA LYS A 162 -12.97 -44.16 -3.93
C LYS A 162 -12.22 -42.84 -4.04
N PRO A 163 -12.88 -41.72 -3.76
CA PRO A 163 -12.20 -40.44 -3.66
C PRO A 163 -11.27 -40.41 -2.45
N THR A 164 -10.18 -39.69 -2.59
CA THR A 164 -9.32 -39.26 -1.48
C THR A 164 -9.72 -37.83 -1.12
N HIS A 165 -10.08 -37.62 0.11
CA HIS A 165 -10.46 -36.32 0.66
C HIS A 165 -9.25 -35.57 1.17
N PHE A 166 -9.13 -34.31 0.77
CA PHE A 166 -8.12 -33.36 1.22
C PHE A 166 -8.82 -32.25 1.99
N LYS A 167 -8.37 -32.03 3.23
CA LYS A 167 -8.80 -30.92 4.07
C LYS A 167 -7.59 -30.07 4.43
N ASN A 168 -7.59 -28.82 4.01
CA ASN A 168 -6.56 -27.85 4.35
C ASN A 168 -7.13 -26.83 5.31
N VAL A 169 -6.54 -26.68 6.48
CA VAL A 169 -6.89 -25.64 7.45
C VAL A 169 -5.75 -24.63 7.50
N ILE A 170 -6.02 -23.40 7.18
CA ILE A 170 -5.04 -22.31 7.14
C ILE A 170 -5.36 -21.32 8.26
N ASP A 171 -4.42 -21.16 9.18
CA ASP A 171 -4.49 -20.24 10.30
C ASP A 171 -3.46 -19.13 10.07
N PHE A 172 -3.89 -18.03 9.48
CA PHE A 172 -3.03 -16.88 9.21
C PHE A 172 -2.57 -16.20 10.50
N GLY A 173 -3.41 -16.22 11.55
CA GLY A 173 -3.07 -15.62 12.85
C GLY A 173 -1.89 -16.32 13.53
N SER A 174 -1.85 -17.65 13.52
CA SER A 174 -0.73 -18.43 14.08
C SER A 174 0.38 -18.73 13.07
N ASN A 175 0.25 -18.29 11.83
CA ASN A 175 1.17 -18.55 10.72
C ASN A 175 1.37 -20.06 10.47
N LYS A 176 0.29 -20.85 10.51
CA LYS A 176 0.33 -22.30 10.34
C LYS A 176 -0.72 -22.80 9.36
N ALA A 177 -0.41 -23.90 8.71
CA ALA A 177 -1.41 -24.67 7.99
C ALA A 177 -1.34 -26.16 8.36
N TYR A 178 -2.47 -26.83 8.21
CA TYR A 178 -2.67 -28.24 8.48
C TYR A 178 -3.28 -28.88 7.23
N VAL A 179 -2.71 -29.99 6.79
CA VAL A 179 -3.19 -30.76 5.65
C VAL A 179 -3.58 -32.14 6.16
N THR A 180 -4.87 -32.47 6.06
CA THR A 180 -5.40 -33.80 6.39
C THR A 180 -5.77 -34.52 5.09
N VAL A 181 -5.32 -35.74 4.95
CA VAL A 181 -5.61 -36.61 3.80
C VAL A 181 -6.25 -37.91 4.31
N SER A 182 -7.37 -38.29 3.70
CA SER A 182 -8.06 -39.52 4.10
C SER A 182 -8.92 -40.10 2.94
N TYR A 183 -9.33 -41.34 3.03
CA TYR A 183 -10.36 -41.92 2.18
C TYR A 183 -11.18 -42.96 2.95
N ASP A 184 -12.39 -43.27 2.48
CA ASP A 184 -13.28 -44.24 3.13
C ASP A 184 -12.67 -45.64 3.18
N GLY A 185 -12.45 -46.17 4.40
CA GLY A 185 -11.80 -47.42 4.68
C GLY A 185 -10.26 -47.37 4.68
N GLY A 186 -9.64 -46.19 4.55
CA GLY A 186 -8.21 -45.93 4.69
C GLY A 186 -7.83 -45.37 6.06
N GLN A 187 -6.54 -45.01 6.19
CA GLN A 187 -6.02 -44.27 7.33
C GLN A 187 -6.12 -42.76 7.05
N THR A 188 -5.95 -41.97 8.09
CA THR A 188 -5.80 -40.52 7.98
C THR A 188 -4.33 -40.14 8.15
N ALA A 189 -3.85 -39.28 7.28
CA ALA A 189 -2.53 -38.66 7.40
C ALA A 189 -2.70 -37.15 7.66
N GLU A 190 -1.92 -36.64 8.58
CA GLU A 190 -1.92 -35.20 8.95
C GLU A 190 -0.53 -34.61 8.83
N PHE A 191 -0.43 -33.42 8.24
CA PHE A 191 0.79 -32.68 8.04
C PHE A 191 0.59 -31.26 8.55
N THR A 192 1.59 -30.68 9.17
CA THR A 192 1.54 -29.31 9.68
C THR A 192 2.84 -28.57 9.38
N GLY A 193 2.74 -27.27 9.14
CA GLY A 193 3.90 -26.42 8.88
C GLY A 193 3.59 -24.95 9.00
N LYS A 194 4.64 -24.12 8.90
CA LYS A 194 4.52 -22.65 8.85
C LYS A 194 4.23 -22.22 7.43
N ILE A 195 3.26 -21.32 7.25
CA ILE A 195 2.91 -20.77 5.93
C ILE A 195 3.90 -19.70 5.44
N GLY A 196 4.79 -19.23 6.33
CA GLY A 196 5.81 -18.22 5.98
C GLY A 196 5.22 -16.86 5.69
N ASP A 197 5.94 -16.05 4.92
CA ASP A 197 5.46 -14.72 4.51
C ASP A 197 4.37 -14.89 3.46
N SER A 198 3.13 -14.63 3.83
CA SER A 198 1.96 -14.58 2.95
C SER A 198 1.21 -13.26 3.14
N THR A 199 0.31 -12.94 2.21
CA THR A 199 -0.54 -11.74 2.31
C THR A 199 -1.65 -11.85 3.36
N GLY A 200 -1.71 -12.95 4.13
CA GLY A 200 -2.79 -13.18 5.10
C GLY A 200 -4.15 -13.47 4.45
N SER A 201 -4.17 -13.89 3.19
CA SER A 201 -5.38 -14.11 2.41
C SER A 201 -5.25 -15.29 1.45
N LEU A 202 -6.37 -15.91 1.07
CA LEU A 202 -6.41 -16.88 -0.02
C LEU A 202 -6.77 -16.16 -1.32
N GLY A 203 -5.86 -16.20 -2.29
CA GLY A 203 -6.04 -15.61 -3.62
C GLY A 203 -6.58 -16.59 -4.65
N GLY A 204 -6.25 -17.87 -4.52
CA GLY A 204 -6.71 -18.84 -5.51
C GLY A 204 -6.39 -20.30 -5.18
N ILE A 205 -6.95 -21.17 -6.01
CA ILE A 205 -6.70 -22.62 -5.99
C ILE A 205 -6.39 -23.09 -7.40
N ASN A 206 -5.39 -23.95 -7.51
CA ASN A 206 -5.01 -24.55 -8.78
C ASN A 206 -4.84 -26.07 -8.63
N PHE A 207 -5.41 -26.81 -9.54
CA PHE A 207 -5.22 -28.24 -9.73
C PHE A 207 -4.50 -28.45 -11.06
N SER A 208 -3.54 -29.35 -11.10
CA SER A 208 -2.87 -29.75 -12.33
C SER A 208 -2.51 -31.21 -12.36
N SER A 209 -2.55 -31.80 -13.53
CA SER A 209 -2.14 -33.17 -13.71
C SER A 209 -1.33 -33.31 -14.98
N SER A 210 -0.28 -34.14 -14.92
CA SER A 210 0.56 -34.45 -16.09
C SER A 210 0.82 -35.94 -16.18
N HIS A 211 0.88 -36.47 -17.40
CA HIS A 211 1.22 -37.88 -17.59
C HIS A 211 1.74 -38.27 -18.97
N GLY A 212 2.39 -39.43 -19.04
CA GLY A 212 3.01 -39.96 -20.24
C GLY A 212 2.28 -41.14 -20.92
N TYR A 213 1.03 -41.44 -20.54
CA TYR A 213 0.29 -42.59 -21.10
C TYR A 213 -1.22 -42.30 -21.18
N ALA A 214 -1.92 -42.98 -22.09
CA ALA A 214 -3.38 -42.90 -22.22
C ALA A 214 -4.12 -43.51 -21.03
N ASP A 215 -5.39 -43.15 -20.87
CA ASP A 215 -6.35 -43.67 -19.88
C ASP A 215 -5.96 -43.42 -18.41
N ARG A 216 -5.42 -42.26 -18.12
CA ARG A 216 -4.82 -41.96 -16.79
C ARG A 216 -5.38 -40.67 -16.20
N SER A 217 -6.67 -40.55 -16.17
CA SER A 217 -7.38 -39.38 -15.66
C SER A 217 -7.30 -39.23 -14.14
N CYS A 218 -7.34 -37.99 -13.68
CA CYS A 218 -7.67 -37.63 -12.30
C CYS A 218 -8.96 -36.83 -12.29
N ILE A 219 -9.77 -37.05 -11.29
CA ILE A 219 -11.05 -36.35 -11.11
C ILE A 219 -10.94 -35.50 -9.85
N VAL A 220 -11.35 -34.23 -9.95
CA VAL A 220 -11.52 -33.30 -8.82
C VAL A 220 -13.00 -33.03 -8.66
N ASP A 221 -13.47 -33.07 -7.42
CA ASP A 221 -14.88 -32.88 -7.07
C ASP A 221 -15.02 -32.26 -5.68
N ASN A 222 -16.24 -31.83 -5.34
CA ASN A 222 -16.61 -31.35 -4.01
C ASN A 222 -15.70 -30.24 -3.45
N VAL A 223 -15.28 -29.30 -4.29
CA VAL A 223 -14.42 -28.20 -3.82
C VAL A 223 -15.23 -27.26 -2.96
N SER A 224 -14.78 -27.00 -1.75
CA SER A 224 -15.40 -26.04 -0.84
C SER A 224 -14.36 -25.22 -0.08
N ILE A 225 -14.73 -23.97 0.17
CA ILE A 225 -13.96 -23.05 0.98
C ILE A 225 -14.88 -22.50 2.06
N GLY A 226 -14.46 -22.62 3.29
CA GLY A 226 -15.17 -22.15 4.47
C GLY A 226 -14.25 -21.34 5.39
N LYS A 227 -14.86 -20.66 6.34
CA LYS A 227 -14.20 -20.06 7.48
C LYS A 227 -14.73 -20.69 8.75
N VAL A 228 -13.84 -21.03 9.66
CA VAL A 228 -14.20 -21.52 11.00
C VAL A 228 -13.75 -20.48 12.00
N SER A 229 -14.70 -19.88 12.69
CA SER A 229 -14.38 -18.96 13.80
C SER A 229 -13.98 -19.75 15.05
N GLY A 230 -13.08 -19.21 15.84
CA GLY A 230 -12.83 -19.67 17.20
C GLY A 230 -13.97 -19.33 18.17
N PRO A 231 -13.82 -19.62 19.45
CA PRO A 231 -14.75 -19.15 20.48
C PRO A 231 -14.89 -17.63 20.44
N GLN A 232 -16.11 -17.11 20.58
CA GLN A 232 -16.39 -15.70 20.45
C GLN A 232 -16.95 -15.13 21.75
N TYR A 233 -16.61 -13.87 21.99
CA TYR A 233 -16.99 -13.11 23.19
C TYR A 233 -17.82 -11.90 22.78
N LYS A 234 -18.93 -11.68 23.46
CA LYS A 234 -19.73 -10.45 23.33
C LYS A 234 -19.08 -9.34 24.10
N MET A 235 -18.56 -8.38 23.40
CA MET A 235 -17.85 -7.22 23.97
C MET A 235 -18.65 -5.95 23.75
N THR A 236 -18.65 -5.05 24.71
CA THR A 236 -19.18 -3.69 24.57
C THR A 236 -18.07 -2.69 24.82
N PHE A 237 -18.14 -1.56 24.11
CA PHE A 237 -17.14 -0.50 24.19
C PHE A 237 -17.84 0.82 24.48
N GLY A 238 -17.23 1.63 25.33
CA GLY A 238 -17.69 2.96 25.67
C GLY A 238 -16.51 3.90 25.85
N ALA A 239 -16.79 5.16 26.18
CA ALA A 239 -15.77 6.14 26.51
C ALA A 239 -16.09 6.78 27.86
N VAL A 240 -15.06 7.19 28.57
CA VAL A 240 -15.18 7.91 29.85
C VAL A 240 -14.23 9.09 29.86
N ASP A 241 -14.61 10.16 30.51
CA ASP A 241 -13.70 11.25 30.82
C ASP A 241 -12.60 10.74 31.78
N SER A 242 -11.35 10.97 31.43
CA SER A 242 -10.19 10.40 32.12
C SER A 242 -10.00 10.96 33.55
N LYS A 243 -10.66 12.06 33.89
CA LYS A 243 -10.53 12.76 35.17
C LYS A 243 -11.76 12.57 36.05
N SER A 244 -12.96 12.71 35.48
CA SER A 244 -14.21 12.55 36.22
C SER A 244 -14.74 11.12 36.25
N GLU A 245 -14.24 10.25 35.33
CA GLU A 245 -14.73 8.89 35.11
C GLU A 245 -16.20 8.84 34.62
N GLU A 246 -16.79 9.97 34.28
CA GLU A 246 -18.14 10.05 33.74
C GLU A 246 -18.18 9.53 32.28
N SER A 247 -19.31 8.93 31.92
CA SER A 247 -19.51 8.42 30.54
C SER A 247 -19.51 9.56 29.52
N VAL A 248 -18.77 9.38 28.45
CA VAL A 248 -18.71 10.30 27.31
C VAL A 248 -19.48 9.69 26.13
N ASP A 249 -20.37 10.48 25.53
CA ASP A 249 -21.03 10.10 24.28
C ASP A 249 -20.05 10.24 23.13
N ALA A 250 -19.40 9.12 22.79
CA ALA A 250 -18.34 9.06 21.81
C ALA A 250 -18.66 8.11 20.66
N ASN A 251 -18.22 8.45 19.48
CA ASN A 251 -18.20 7.53 18.36
C ASN A 251 -17.06 6.53 18.53
N ILE A 252 -17.40 5.25 18.76
CA ILE A 252 -16.44 4.17 18.95
C ILE A 252 -16.26 3.40 17.63
N VAL A 253 -15.02 3.22 17.23
CA VAL A 253 -14.65 2.38 16.07
C VAL A 253 -13.73 1.27 16.55
N VAL A 254 -14.14 0.02 16.32
CA VAL A 254 -13.35 -1.17 16.61
C VAL A 254 -12.80 -1.74 15.33
N LYS A 255 -11.50 -1.99 15.26
CA LYS A 255 -10.82 -2.60 14.12
C LYS A 255 -10.16 -3.91 14.51
N ASP A 256 -10.22 -4.87 13.61
CA ASP A 256 -9.43 -6.09 13.67
C ASP A 256 -7.93 -5.75 13.58
N GLY A 257 -7.12 -6.27 14.49
CA GLY A 257 -5.70 -5.92 14.59
C GLY A 257 -4.81 -6.55 13.49
N ILE A 258 -5.31 -7.57 12.80
CA ILE A 258 -4.59 -8.23 11.69
C ILE A 258 -5.00 -7.60 10.35
N SER A 259 -6.29 -7.59 10.06
CA SER A 259 -6.81 -7.14 8.76
C SER A 259 -7.00 -5.63 8.67
N GLY A 260 -7.07 -4.93 9.82
CA GLY A 260 -7.43 -3.51 9.90
C GLY A 260 -8.91 -3.24 9.55
N ALA A 261 -9.72 -4.27 9.31
CA ALA A 261 -11.12 -4.12 8.96
C ALA A 261 -11.92 -3.51 10.12
N VAL A 262 -12.80 -2.58 9.81
CA VAL A 262 -13.75 -2.02 10.78
C VAL A 262 -14.83 -3.06 11.06
N LEU A 263 -15.02 -3.36 12.35
CA LEU A 263 -16.03 -4.30 12.82
C LEU A 263 -17.33 -3.57 13.14
N THR A 264 -18.45 -4.24 12.90
CA THR A 264 -19.78 -3.67 13.14
C THR A 264 -20.43 -4.37 14.34
N PRO A 265 -20.97 -3.62 15.32
CA PRO A 265 -21.71 -4.21 16.43
C PRO A 265 -23.07 -4.75 15.94
N ASN A 266 -23.65 -5.65 16.70
CA ASN A 266 -25.02 -6.10 16.52
C ASN A 266 -26.04 -5.01 16.92
N SER A 267 -27.35 -5.30 16.79
CA SER A 267 -28.43 -4.36 17.14
C SER A 267 -28.46 -3.92 18.62
N ASN A 268 -27.75 -4.62 19.50
CA ASN A 268 -27.64 -4.30 20.92
C ASN A 268 -26.36 -3.50 21.23
N GLY A 269 -25.56 -3.13 20.21
CA GLY A 269 -24.27 -2.46 20.41
C GLY A 269 -23.13 -3.38 20.83
N GLU A 270 -23.33 -4.71 20.76
CA GLU A 270 -22.34 -5.70 21.15
C GLU A 270 -21.50 -6.14 19.94
N TYR A 271 -20.20 -6.25 20.12
CA TYR A 271 -19.27 -6.85 19.15
C TYR A 271 -19.04 -8.31 19.50
N LEU A 272 -19.14 -9.18 18.53
CA LEU A 272 -18.84 -10.60 18.66
C LEU A 272 -17.39 -10.83 18.20
N LEU A 273 -16.46 -10.95 19.14
CA LEU A 273 -15.03 -10.98 18.88
C LEU A 273 -14.41 -12.33 19.26
N CYS A 274 -13.50 -12.84 18.44
CA CYS A 274 -12.63 -13.96 18.79
C CYS A 274 -11.44 -13.50 19.65
N GLU A 275 -10.67 -14.44 20.21
CA GLU A 275 -9.39 -14.11 20.83
C GLU A 275 -8.47 -13.45 19.80
N GLY A 276 -7.72 -12.42 20.23
CA GLY A 276 -6.78 -11.70 19.38
C GLY A 276 -6.64 -10.23 19.74
N ASP A 277 -5.97 -9.49 18.85
CA ASP A 277 -5.64 -8.07 19.03
C ASP A 277 -6.64 -7.18 18.27
N TYR A 278 -7.14 -6.16 18.94
CA TYR A 278 -8.08 -5.19 18.37
C TYR A 278 -7.61 -3.76 18.64
N LEU A 279 -7.95 -2.87 17.72
CA LEU A 279 -7.70 -1.44 17.85
C LEU A 279 -9.04 -0.74 18.07
N ILE A 280 -9.15 -0.02 19.16
CA ILE A 280 -10.36 0.72 19.52
C ILE A 280 -10.01 2.20 19.46
N SER A 281 -10.82 2.98 18.74
CA SER A 281 -10.72 4.44 18.74
C SER A 281 -12.02 5.08 19.19
N ALA A 282 -11.92 6.19 19.91
CA ALA A 282 -13.03 6.97 20.42
C ALA A 282 -12.85 8.43 19.99
N THR A 283 -13.92 9.04 19.45
CA THR A 283 -13.96 10.46 19.10
C THR A 283 -15.22 11.11 19.67
N ALA A 284 -15.08 12.27 20.30
CA ALA A 284 -16.19 13.03 20.87
C ALA A 284 -15.92 14.53 20.82
N ASP A 285 -16.97 15.33 20.70
CA ASP A 285 -16.86 16.79 20.73
C ASP A 285 -16.34 17.27 22.09
N GLY A 286 -15.37 18.17 22.06
CA GLY A 286 -14.75 18.68 23.29
C GLY A 286 -13.72 17.77 23.94
N TYR A 287 -13.42 16.64 23.32
CA TYR A 287 -12.40 15.70 23.77
C TYR A 287 -11.32 15.48 22.71
N ARG A 288 -10.15 15.10 23.16
CA ARG A 288 -9.08 14.62 22.30
C ARG A 288 -9.41 13.21 21.82
N ASP A 289 -9.16 12.94 20.53
CA ASP A 289 -9.26 11.59 19.98
C ASP A 289 -8.42 10.63 20.80
N ALA A 290 -9.00 9.51 21.20
CA ALA A 290 -8.35 8.51 22.02
C ALA A 290 -8.31 7.16 21.28
N GLY A 291 -7.25 6.38 21.54
CA GLY A 291 -7.11 5.05 20.98
C GLY A 291 -6.54 4.07 22.00
N GLN A 292 -6.98 2.83 21.94
CA GLN A 292 -6.58 1.77 22.84
C GLN A 292 -6.39 0.46 22.08
N LYS A 293 -5.35 -0.31 22.45
CA LYS A 293 -5.19 -1.68 22.00
C LYS A 293 -5.84 -2.63 23.01
N LEU A 294 -6.63 -3.57 22.54
CA LEU A 294 -7.20 -4.66 23.30
C LEU A 294 -6.58 -5.97 22.84
N GLU A 295 -5.99 -6.72 23.77
CA GLU A 295 -5.61 -8.13 23.59
C GLU A 295 -6.68 -8.99 24.27
N LEU A 296 -7.59 -9.54 23.47
CA LEU A 296 -8.68 -10.39 23.96
C LEU A 296 -8.20 -11.84 24.07
N SER A 297 -8.31 -12.41 25.28
CA SER A 297 -7.94 -13.80 25.55
C SER A 297 -8.88 -14.39 26.58
N GLN A 298 -8.83 -15.72 26.79
CA GLN A 298 -9.58 -16.40 27.86
C GLN A 298 -9.30 -15.85 29.26
N ALA A 299 -8.23 -15.11 29.40
CA ALA A 299 -7.84 -14.49 30.67
C ALA A 299 -8.49 -13.11 30.92
N THR A 300 -9.48 -12.69 30.16
CA THR A 300 -10.13 -11.37 30.20
C THR A 300 -11.06 -11.20 31.43
N GLU A 301 -11.02 -10.06 32.10
CA GLU A 301 -11.77 -9.82 33.35
C GLU A 301 -13.13 -9.13 33.14
N SER A 302 -13.30 -8.39 32.04
CA SER A 302 -14.54 -7.65 31.76
C SER A 302 -14.90 -7.70 30.28
N LYS A 303 -16.18 -7.81 29.99
CA LYS A 303 -16.75 -7.70 28.65
C LYS A 303 -17.09 -6.25 28.26
N ASN A 304 -16.97 -5.32 29.20
CA ASN A 304 -17.17 -3.89 28.98
C ASN A 304 -15.83 -3.19 29.05
N ILE A 305 -15.42 -2.60 27.94
CA ILE A 305 -14.16 -1.87 27.83
C ILE A 305 -14.47 -0.39 27.64
N THR A 306 -13.85 0.45 28.44
CA THR A 306 -13.97 1.90 28.33
C THR A 306 -12.66 2.51 27.88
N VAL A 307 -12.75 3.45 26.94
CA VAL A 307 -11.62 4.23 26.42
C VAL A 307 -11.56 5.54 27.20
N PRO A 308 -10.49 5.82 27.97
CA PRO A 308 -10.34 7.08 28.65
C PRO A 308 -10.05 8.21 27.65
N MET A 309 -10.85 9.27 27.70
CA MET A 309 -10.72 10.45 26.87
C MET A 309 -10.34 11.67 27.69
N VAL A 310 -9.49 12.52 27.16
CA VAL A 310 -9.07 13.76 27.84
C VAL A 310 -9.86 14.93 27.28
N SER A 311 -10.56 15.68 28.15
CA SER A 311 -11.23 16.91 27.75
C SER A 311 -10.22 17.94 27.24
N VAL A 312 -10.52 18.61 26.13
CA VAL A 312 -9.65 19.67 25.57
C VAL A 312 -9.50 20.85 26.55
N THR A 313 -10.45 21.04 27.47
CA THR A 313 -10.38 22.08 28.51
C THR A 313 -9.36 21.76 29.59
N ASP A 314 -8.98 20.49 29.76
CA ASP A 314 -7.96 20.04 30.72
C ASP A 314 -6.55 20.05 30.12
N LEU A 315 -6.42 20.32 28.82
CA LEU A 315 -5.14 20.37 28.13
C LEU A 315 -4.53 21.78 28.17
N THR A 316 -3.23 21.86 28.41
CA THR A 316 -2.48 23.10 28.28
C THR A 316 -2.19 23.36 26.79
N LYS A 317 -2.61 24.53 26.28
CA LYS A 317 -2.31 24.93 24.89
C LYS A 317 -0.80 25.14 24.70
N ALA A 318 -0.31 24.74 23.55
CA ALA A 318 1.05 25.00 23.09
C ALA A 318 1.04 26.12 22.03
N HIS A 319 2.01 27.02 22.14
CA HIS A 319 2.27 28.07 21.18
C HIS A 319 3.50 27.69 20.35
N ILE A 320 3.35 27.76 19.01
CA ILE A 320 4.42 27.34 18.09
C ILE A 320 4.90 28.54 17.32
N ALA A 321 6.22 28.81 17.40
CA ALA A 321 6.88 29.83 16.61
C ALA A 321 7.92 29.17 15.70
N ILE A 322 7.94 29.56 14.41
CA ILE A 322 8.91 29.10 13.42
C ILE A 322 9.81 30.27 13.08
N LYS A 323 11.11 30.10 13.29
CA LYS A 323 12.15 31.07 12.96
C LYS A 323 12.93 30.64 11.74
N PHE A 324 13.27 31.59 10.89
CA PHE A 324 14.02 31.38 9.66
C PHE A 324 15.37 32.07 9.77
N LYS A 325 16.45 31.29 9.85
CA LYS A 325 17.78 31.80 10.12
C LYS A 325 18.77 31.39 9.04
N ASP A 326 19.74 32.25 8.74
CA ASP A 326 20.91 31.83 7.97
C ASP A 326 21.85 30.96 8.84
N ASN A 327 22.89 30.42 8.20
CA ASN A 327 23.91 29.61 8.89
C ASN A 327 24.81 30.39 9.87
N GLN A 328 24.65 31.70 9.93
CA GLN A 328 25.33 32.60 10.88
C GLN A 328 24.41 33.01 12.03
N GLY A 329 23.13 32.63 11.98
CA GLY A 329 22.12 32.91 13.00
C GLY A 329 21.32 34.19 12.77
N ASN A 330 21.49 34.88 11.65
CA ASN A 330 20.72 36.07 11.31
C ASN A 330 19.34 35.69 10.80
N ASP A 331 18.33 36.51 11.08
CA ASP A 331 16.99 36.31 10.55
C ASP A 331 16.95 36.61 9.03
N ILE A 332 16.44 35.67 8.25
CA ILE A 332 16.29 35.82 6.80
C ILE A 332 14.92 36.38 6.43
N MET A 333 13.90 36.09 7.22
CA MET A 333 12.54 36.61 7.11
C MET A 333 11.87 36.64 8.48
N GLU A 334 10.68 37.23 8.56
CA GLU A 334 9.90 37.27 9.79
C GLU A 334 9.51 35.88 10.27
N SER A 335 9.49 35.70 11.60
CA SER A 335 9.03 34.46 12.21
C SER A 335 7.51 34.28 12.01
N VAL A 336 7.10 33.04 11.84
CA VAL A 336 5.70 32.67 11.73
C VAL A 336 5.23 32.06 13.05
N THR A 337 4.04 32.47 13.50
CA THR A 337 3.33 31.78 14.59
C THR A 337 2.25 30.92 13.98
N GLU A 338 2.32 29.62 14.26
CA GLU A 338 1.29 28.67 13.79
C GLU A 338 -0.06 28.95 14.45
N THR A 339 -1.11 28.84 13.64
CA THR A 339 -2.48 28.99 14.12
C THR A 339 -3.17 27.63 14.09
N GLY A 340 -3.62 27.15 15.24
CA GLY A 340 -4.28 25.87 15.37
C GLY A 340 -4.43 25.47 16.86
N ASP A 341 -5.10 24.36 17.08
CA ASP A 341 -5.24 23.79 18.40
C ASP A 341 -4.09 22.80 18.64
N PHE A 342 -3.02 23.30 19.22
CA PHE A 342 -1.86 22.52 19.64
C PHE A 342 -1.82 22.45 21.15
N TYR A 343 -1.39 21.32 21.69
CA TYR A 343 -1.33 21.10 23.12
C TYR A 343 0.04 20.60 23.56
N VAL A 344 0.41 20.91 24.79
CA VAL A 344 1.63 20.40 25.42
C VAL A 344 1.62 18.87 25.37
N GLY A 345 2.74 18.30 24.92
CA GLY A 345 2.90 16.86 24.74
C GLY A 345 2.55 16.33 23.35
N ASP A 346 1.98 17.13 22.45
CA ASP A 346 1.73 16.73 21.07
C ASP A 346 3.03 16.54 20.29
N LYS A 347 2.99 15.61 19.33
CA LYS A 347 4.02 15.57 18.27
C LYS A 347 3.75 16.67 17.27
N TYR A 348 4.81 17.27 16.76
CA TYR A 348 4.68 18.30 15.75
C TYR A 348 5.81 18.21 14.71
N THR A 349 5.46 18.51 13.48
CA THR A 349 6.41 18.65 12.37
C THR A 349 6.07 19.90 11.60
N VAL A 350 7.05 20.78 11.43
CA VAL A 350 6.92 22.00 10.62
C VAL A 350 6.53 21.65 9.20
N SER A 351 5.57 22.37 8.61
CA SER A 351 5.08 22.13 7.24
C SER A 351 6.22 22.10 6.22
N ALA A 352 6.09 21.23 5.21
CA ALA A 352 7.00 21.17 4.08
C ALA A 352 7.08 22.51 3.31
N ASP A 353 6.00 23.31 3.34
CA ASP A 353 5.95 24.61 2.68
C ASP A 353 6.99 25.60 3.23
N TYR A 354 7.37 25.47 4.48
CA TYR A 354 8.45 26.24 5.08
C TYR A 354 9.83 25.61 4.88
N ARG A 355 9.90 24.30 4.67
CA ARG A 355 11.15 23.52 4.55
C ARG A 355 11.62 23.39 3.10
N LYS A 356 11.63 24.49 2.37
CA LYS A 356 12.07 24.63 0.97
C LYS A 356 12.99 25.81 0.81
N ASP A 357 13.70 25.89 -0.30
CA ASP A 357 14.57 27.01 -0.65
C ASP A 357 13.78 28.31 -0.64
N GLN A 358 14.40 29.41 -0.23
CA GLN A 358 13.76 30.70 -0.07
C GLN A 358 14.43 31.76 -0.95
N VAL A 359 13.61 32.64 -1.47
CA VAL A 359 14.05 33.85 -2.17
C VAL A 359 13.50 35.05 -1.41
N VAL A 360 14.36 35.88 -0.88
CA VAL A 360 13.99 37.01 -0.02
C VAL A 360 14.47 38.31 -0.63
N LYS A 361 13.57 39.28 -0.79
CA LYS A 361 13.92 40.63 -1.23
C LYS A 361 14.06 41.54 -0.01
N ARG A 362 15.25 42.17 0.15
CA ARG A 362 15.55 43.07 1.25
C ARG A 362 16.55 44.14 0.79
N ASP A 363 16.29 45.41 1.15
CA ASP A 363 17.16 46.55 0.84
C ASP A 363 17.51 46.71 -0.65
N GLY A 364 16.53 46.40 -1.52
CA GLY A 364 16.70 46.47 -2.98
C GLY A 364 17.50 45.30 -3.58
N LYS A 365 17.90 44.31 -2.77
CA LYS A 365 18.61 43.12 -3.18
C LYS A 365 17.75 41.89 -3.05
N VAL A 366 18.06 40.86 -3.82
CA VAL A 366 17.42 39.54 -3.75
C VAL A 366 18.45 38.54 -3.23
N TYR A 367 18.08 37.86 -2.17
CA TYR A 367 18.91 36.82 -1.54
C TYR A 367 18.29 35.47 -1.79
N THR A 368 19.11 34.51 -2.21
CA THR A 368 18.69 33.12 -2.35
C THR A 368 19.29 32.28 -1.23
N TYR A 369 18.45 31.42 -0.66
CA TYR A 369 18.77 30.60 0.49
C TYR A 369 18.36 29.16 0.22
N LYS A 370 19.27 28.23 0.47
CA LYS A 370 19.02 26.80 0.37
C LYS A 370 18.67 26.22 1.73
N TYR A 371 17.56 25.52 1.81
CA TYR A 371 17.14 24.87 3.05
C TYR A 371 18.17 23.82 3.50
N ASN A 372 18.57 23.86 4.77
CA ASN A 372 19.51 22.94 5.38
C ASN A 372 18.80 22.11 6.45
N ALA A 373 18.37 20.90 6.08
CA ALA A 373 17.64 20.01 6.97
C ALA A 373 18.49 19.52 8.16
N GLU A 374 19.80 19.34 7.96
CA GLU A 374 20.70 18.82 9.00
C GLU A 374 20.91 19.80 10.16
N LYS A 375 20.85 21.11 9.86
CA LYS A 375 21.01 22.17 10.86
C LYS A 375 19.68 22.68 11.42
N SER A 376 18.56 22.26 10.84
CA SER A 376 17.22 22.72 11.20
C SER A 376 16.63 21.88 12.32
N VAL A 377 15.91 22.55 13.23
CA VAL A 377 15.00 21.91 14.20
C VAL A 377 13.60 22.09 13.68
N TYR A 378 13.00 21.04 13.14
CA TYR A 378 11.69 21.10 12.48
C TYR A 378 10.68 20.04 12.98
N THR A 379 11.09 19.20 13.93
CA THR A 379 10.22 18.19 14.56
C THR A 379 10.36 18.26 16.08
N ALA A 380 9.29 17.91 16.76
CA ALA A 380 9.31 17.64 18.19
C ALA A 380 8.44 16.42 18.47
N ASP A 381 8.93 15.49 19.30
CA ASP A 381 8.13 14.38 19.80
C ASP A 381 7.10 14.82 20.84
N LYS A 382 7.38 15.93 21.52
CA LYS A 382 6.48 16.57 22.51
C LYS A 382 6.63 18.08 22.42
N LEU A 383 5.51 18.78 22.24
CA LEU A 383 5.46 20.23 22.34
C LEU A 383 5.54 20.68 23.79
N GLU A 384 6.26 21.75 24.02
CA GLU A 384 6.24 22.54 25.24
C GLU A 384 5.22 23.69 25.10
N GLU A 385 4.88 24.37 26.21
CA GLU A 385 3.93 25.49 26.21
C GLU A 385 4.31 26.58 25.18
N ASN A 386 5.60 26.83 24.99
CA ASN A 386 6.14 27.76 24.01
C ASN A 386 7.24 27.07 23.21
N SER A 387 6.87 26.37 22.16
CA SER A 387 7.79 25.63 21.29
C SER A 387 8.32 26.51 20.17
N VAL A 388 9.63 26.52 19.97
CA VAL A 388 10.30 27.28 18.92
C VAL A 388 11.05 26.34 17.99
N PHE A 389 10.68 26.37 16.72
CA PHE A 389 11.36 25.65 15.65
C PHE A 389 12.25 26.61 14.89
N THR A 390 13.48 26.20 14.60
CA THR A 390 14.43 27.03 13.86
C THR A 390 14.81 26.32 12.58
N LEU A 391 14.40 26.89 11.46
CA LEU A 391 14.80 26.45 10.14
C LEU A 391 16.04 27.20 9.73
N VAL A 392 17.08 26.46 9.34
CA VAL A 392 18.38 27.01 8.97
C VAL A 392 18.55 26.91 7.45
N TYR A 393 19.15 27.97 6.89
CA TYR A 393 19.36 28.09 5.46
C TYR A 393 20.81 28.49 5.17
N ASP A 394 21.39 27.89 4.16
CA ASP A 394 22.70 28.31 3.64
C ASP A 394 22.51 29.40 2.60
N VAL A 395 23.26 30.50 2.73
CA VAL A 395 23.22 31.61 1.77
C VAL A 395 23.81 31.14 0.45
N CYS A 396 23.05 31.20 -0.64
CA CYS A 396 23.50 30.80 -1.97
C CYS A 396 23.96 32.00 -2.81
N GLY A 397 23.28 33.13 -2.72
CA GLY A 397 23.63 34.28 -3.50
C GLY A 397 22.93 35.57 -3.06
N GLU A 398 23.53 36.71 -3.47
CA GLU A 398 22.98 38.05 -3.39
C GLU A 398 22.93 38.62 -4.81
N TYR A 399 21.76 39.08 -5.24
CA TYR A 399 21.52 39.52 -6.61
C TYR A 399 20.82 40.89 -6.62
N ASP A 400 21.09 41.69 -7.61
CA ASP A 400 20.28 42.88 -7.91
C ASP A 400 18.93 42.48 -8.56
N PHE A 401 18.89 41.32 -9.25
CA PHE A 401 17.71 40.71 -9.79
C PHE A 401 17.87 39.18 -9.80
N TYR A 402 16.79 38.48 -9.46
CA TYR A 402 16.72 37.02 -9.52
C TYR A 402 15.29 36.57 -9.90
N ALA A 403 15.16 35.64 -10.81
CA ALA A 403 13.89 34.99 -11.15
C ALA A 403 14.09 33.50 -11.35
N ASP A 404 13.47 32.67 -10.52
CA ASP A 404 13.45 31.20 -10.61
C ASP A 404 12.16 30.66 -11.24
N PHE A 405 11.18 31.55 -11.48
CA PHE A 405 9.86 31.24 -12.03
C PHE A 405 8.98 30.31 -11.19
N GLU A 406 9.41 29.81 -10.04
CA GLU A 406 8.59 28.92 -9.20
C GLU A 406 7.35 29.67 -8.63
N ASN A 407 7.50 30.93 -8.30
CA ASN A 407 6.43 31.81 -7.82
C ASN A 407 6.30 33.07 -8.69
N TYR A 408 6.78 32.99 -9.93
CA TYR A 408 6.84 34.15 -10.82
C TYR A 408 5.46 34.44 -11.44
N THR A 409 5.00 35.67 -11.31
CA THR A 409 3.81 36.15 -12.01
C THR A 409 4.22 37.06 -13.17
N ILE A 410 3.72 36.77 -14.36
CA ILE A 410 3.94 37.65 -15.52
C ILE A 410 3.13 38.90 -15.29
N ASP A 411 3.81 40.00 -15.05
CA ASP A 411 3.24 41.33 -14.80
C ASP A 411 3.67 42.36 -15.87
N ASP A 412 3.36 43.62 -15.65
CA ASP A 412 3.67 44.70 -16.57
C ASP A 412 5.15 45.01 -16.73
N SER A 413 6.02 44.42 -15.89
CA SER A 413 7.47 44.49 -16.04
C SER A 413 8.00 43.59 -17.16
N VAL A 414 7.19 42.64 -17.63
CA VAL A 414 7.53 41.74 -18.73
C VAL A 414 6.90 42.28 -20.03
N LEU A 415 7.72 42.76 -20.90
CA LEU A 415 7.30 43.33 -22.16
C LEU A 415 7.52 42.32 -23.30
N THR A 416 6.57 42.29 -24.22
CA THR A 416 6.70 41.49 -25.45
C THR A 416 6.82 42.44 -26.65
N TYR A 417 7.68 42.07 -27.61
CA TYR A 417 7.93 42.84 -28.82
C TYR A 417 7.82 41.95 -30.05
N GLY A 418 7.29 42.50 -31.15
CA GLY A 418 7.31 41.88 -32.48
C GLY A 418 5.97 41.58 -33.13
N GLY A 419 6.00 41.19 -34.41
CA GLY A 419 4.80 40.87 -35.18
C GLY A 419 4.33 39.43 -34.94
N GLY A 420 3.11 39.28 -34.51
CA GLY A 420 2.48 38.06 -34.08
C GLY A 420 2.25 38.08 -32.55
N SER A 421 1.19 37.45 -32.09
CA SER A 421 0.89 37.41 -30.64
C SER A 421 1.75 36.32 -29.97
N PRO A 422 2.88 36.67 -29.36
CA PRO A 422 3.66 35.68 -28.65
C PRO A 422 2.87 35.17 -27.43
N LYS A 423 2.85 33.86 -27.26
CA LYS A 423 2.27 33.30 -26.05
C LYS A 423 3.40 33.11 -25.04
N LEU A 424 3.34 33.95 -24.00
CA LEU A 424 4.23 33.88 -22.86
C LEU A 424 3.52 33.19 -21.70
N THR A 425 4.10 32.18 -21.15
CA THR A 425 3.53 31.44 -19.99
C THR A 425 4.64 31.00 -19.07
N VAL A 426 4.34 30.92 -17.78
CA VAL A 426 5.16 30.13 -16.87
C VAL A 426 4.73 28.67 -17.02
N ALA A 427 5.63 27.84 -17.50
CA ALA A 427 5.42 26.40 -17.69
C ALA A 427 6.22 25.61 -16.65
N LYS A 428 5.80 24.37 -16.40
CA LYS A 428 6.47 23.47 -15.46
C LYS A 428 6.90 22.18 -16.15
N ASP A 429 8.14 21.76 -15.89
CA ASP A 429 8.69 20.50 -16.36
C ASP A 429 9.24 19.74 -15.13
N ASN A 430 8.59 18.64 -14.75
CA ASN A 430 8.81 17.96 -13.48
C ASN A 430 8.61 18.90 -12.27
N GLU A 431 9.67 19.22 -11.55
CA GLU A 431 9.63 20.09 -10.36
C GLU A 431 10.13 21.52 -10.64
N ASN A 432 10.53 21.84 -11.89
CA ASN A 432 11.13 23.12 -12.23
C ASN A 432 10.20 23.97 -13.10
N SER A 433 9.94 25.20 -12.68
CA SER A 433 9.17 26.19 -13.43
C SER A 433 10.08 27.04 -14.31
N TYR A 434 9.63 27.36 -15.51
CA TYR A 434 10.37 28.16 -16.46
C TYR A 434 9.47 29.07 -17.28
N LEU A 435 10.06 30.19 -17.75
CA LEU A 435 9.37 31.07 -18.68
C LEU A 435 9.35 30.45 -20.07
N SER A 436 8.16 30.02 -20.51
CA SER A 436 7.96 29.46 -21.84
C SER A 436 7.49 30.54 -22.80
N TYR A 437 8.12 30.61 -23.93
CA TYR A 437 7.84 31.56 -24.98
C TYR A 437 7.64 30.84 -26.31
N ALA A 438 6.50 31.05 -26.93
CA ALA A 438 6.16 30.51 -28.22
C ALA A 438 5.65 31.61 -29.15
N SER A 439 6.15 31.65 -30.39
CA SER A 439 5.74 32.62 -31.40
C SER A 439 5.60 31.98 -32.77
N THR A 440 4.64 32.48 -33.53
CA THR A 440 4.44 32.16 -34.96
C THR A 440 5.02 33.25 -35.89
N GLY A 441 5.55 34.35 -35.33
CA GLY A 441 6.09 35.48 -36.07
C GLY A 441 7.60 35.37 -36.35
N SER A 442 8.10 36.15 -37.29
CA SER A 442 9.48 36.11 -37.76
C SER A 442 10.50 36.85 -36.85
N THR A 443 10.04 37.78 -36.00
CA THR A 443 10.91 38.51 -35.07
C THR A 443 10.13 38.91 -33.85
N VAL A 444 10.42 38.28 -32.75
CA VAL A 444 9.70 38.51 -31.47
C VAL A 444 10.68 38.40 -30.31
N GLY A 445 10.45 39.17 -29.28
CA GLY A 445 11.28 39.21 -28.08
C GLY A 445 10.47 39.33 -26.81
N VAL A 446 11.03 38.89 -25.73
CA VAL A 446 10.55 39.06 -24.38
C VAL A 446 11.60 39.84 -23.58
N TRP A 447 11.17 40.82 -22.88
CA TRP A 447 12.02 41.68 -22.09
C TRP A 447 11.55 41.71 -20.64
N GLN A 448 12.46 41.52 -19.72
CA GLN A 448 12.22 41.85 -18.33
C GLN A 448 12.74 43.27 -18.07
N LYS A 449 11.84 44.14 -17.67
CA LYS A 449 12.23 45.46 -17.19
C LYS A 449 12.74 45.32 -15.75
N LEU A 450 13.96 45.75 -15.53
CA LEU A 450 14.59 45.78 -14.20
C LEU A 450 14.54 47.20 -13.65
N ASP A 451 14.55 47.35 -12.33
CA ASP A 451 14.90 48.62 -11.69
C ASP A 451 16.32 49.03 -12.10
N THR A 452 16.60 50.33 -12.08
CA THR A 452 17.92 50.84 -12.49
C THR A 452 19.03 50.30 -11.59
N ILE A 453 19.98 49.55 -12.18
CA ILE A 453 21.13 49.04 -11.49
C ILE A 453 22.31 50.02 -11.75
N ASP A 454 22.88 50.59 -10.69
CA ASP A 454 24.06 51.44 -10.82
C ASP A 454 25.28 50.56 -11.12
N CYS A 455 25.74 50.62 -12.35
CA CYS A 455 26.91 49.89 -12.84
C CYS A 455 28.19 50.72 -12.86
N THR A 456 28.22 51.92 -12.25
CA THR A 456 29.37 52.78 -12.22
C THR A 456 30.55 52.08 -11.54
N ASN A 457 31.62 51.87 -12.30
CA ASN A 457 32.84 51.16 -11.85
C ASN A 457 32.56 49.73 -11.32
N LYS A 458 31.54 49.04 -11.79
CA LYS A 458 31.16 47.68 -11.41
C LYS A 458 31.08 46.80 -12.63
N THR A 459 31.34 45.48 -12.43
CA THR A 459 31.10 44.45 -13.41
C THR A 459 29.70 43.92 -13.18
N VAL A 460 28.87 43.87 -14.22
CA VAL A 460 27.56 43.22 -14.20
C VAL A 460 27.74 41.80 -14.72
N THR A 461 27.29 40.83 -13.95
CA THR A 461 27.23 39.42 -14.36
C THR A 461 25.76 39.03 -14.51
N VAL A 462 25.41 38.47 -15.65
CA VAL A 462 24.07 37.92 -15.90
C VAL A 462 24.21 36.44 -16.18
N ASN A 463 23.52 35.61 -15.38
CA ASN A 463 23.44 34.19 -15.57
C ASN A 463 22.00 33.85 -15.98
N ALA A 464 21.83 33.04 -17.02
CA ALA A 464 20.54 32.56 -17.46
C ALA A 464 20.65 31.16 -18.05
N ASP A 465 19.77 30.29 -17.66
CA ASP A 465 19.64 28.96 -18.26
C ASP A 465 18.59 29.05 -19.37
N ILE A 466 18.98 28.71 -20.61
CA ILE A 466 18.13 28.80 -21.78
C ILE A 466 18.00 27.44 -22.44
N LYS A 467 16.75 26.91 -22.51
CA LYS A 467 16.44 25.67 -23.23
C LYS A 467 15.77 25.98 -24.56
N PHE A 468 16.35 25.49 -25.64
CA PHE A 468 15.75 25.60 -26.97
C PHE A 468 14.89 24.38 -27.30
N ALA A 469 13.72 24.61 -27.91
CA ALA A 469 12.90 23.50 -28.37
C ALA A 469 13.58 22.74 -29.51
N PRO A 470 13.53 21.38 -29.54
CA PRO A 470 14.30 20.58 -30.50
C PRO A 470 13.78 20.58 -31.92
N LYS A 471 12.63 21.21 -32.20
CA LYS A 471 12.02 21.29 -33.57
C LYS A 471 11.56 22.72 -33.83
N GLY A 472 12.35 23.45 -34.60
CA GLY A 472 11.98 24.72 -35.22
C GLY A 472 12.69 24.90 -36.53
N THR A 473 12.06 25.55 -37.50
CA THR A 473 12.73 26.11 -38.67
C THR A 473 13.79 27.10 -38.17
N ALA A 474 14.97 27.07 -38.80
CA ALA A 474 16.12 27.88 -38.42
C ALA A 474 15.74 29.33 -38.06
N GLY A 475 15.89 29.69 -36.81
CA GLY A 475 15.74 31.05 -36.29
C GLY A 475 16.93 31.39 -35.43
N ASN A 476 17.30 32.66 -35.41
CA ASN A 476 18.31 33.17 -34.50
C ASN A 476 17.61 33.54 -33.17
N SER A 477 18.11 33.04 -32.06
CA SER A 477 17.74 33.52 -30.74
C SER A 477 18.81 34.45 -30.22
N GLN A 478 18.43 35.60 -29.69
CA GLN A 478 19.34 36.57 -29.13
C GLN A 478 19.02 36.78 -27.65
N PHE A 479 20.03 36.87 -26.85
CA PHE A 479 19.98 37.39 -25.50
C PHE A 479 20.63 38.78 -25.50
N SER A 480 19.96 39.78 -24.95
CA SER A 480 20.42 41.17 -24.97
C SER A 480 20.24 41.80 -23.60
N ILE A 481 21.24 42.59 -23.20
CA ILE A 481 21.17 43.50 -22.04
C ILE A 481 21.23 44.93 -22.61
N GLY A 482 20.29 45.78 -22.20
CA GLY A 482 20.22 47.17 -22.69
C GLY A 482 19.88 48.15 -21.60
N ASP A 483 20.17 49.42 -21.82
CA ASP A 483 19.94 50.54 -20.90
C ASP A 483 18.62 51.23 -21.13
N THR A 484 17.95 50.95 -22.24
CA THR A 484 16.69 51.59 -22.64
C THR A 484 15.74 50.61 -23.33
N SER A 485 14.54 51.06 -23.68
CA SER A 485 13.46 50.28 -24.31
C SER A 485 13.88 49.18 -25.30
N PRO A 486 13.08 48.10 -25.42
CA PRO A 486 13.38 46.93 -26.23
C PRO A 486 13.51 47.29 -27.73
N LYS A 487 14.68 47.70 -28.15
CA LYS A 487 15.03 47.88 -29.56
C LYS A 487 16.29 47.06 -29.83
N PHE A 488 16.23 46.24 -30.85
CA PHE A 488 17.42 45.60 -31.41
C PHE A 488 18.19 46.64 -32.22
N ASP A 489 18.83 47.60 -31.56
CA ASP A 489 19.65 48.59 -32.19
C ASP A 489 21.11 48.47 -31.79
N SER A 490 21.97 49.29 -32.41
CA SER A 490 23.41 49.27 -32.24
C SER A 490 23.90 49.64 -30.83
N ASN A 491 23.03 50.12 -29.94
CA ASN A 491 23.37 50.56 -28.59
C ASN A 491 23.20 49.47 -27.54
N ASN A 492 22.59 48.32 -27.91
CA ASN A 492 22.44 47.19 -27.01
C ASN A 492 23.60 46.22 -27.18
N VAL A 493 24.09 45.71 -26.07
CA VAL A 493 25.06 44.59 -26.09
C VAL A 493 24.29 43.34 -26.45
N ASN A 494 24.55 42.83 -27.65
CA ASN A 494 23.85 41.68 -28.16
C ASN A 494 24.77 40.43 -28.04
N TYR A 495 24.30 39.43 -27.31
CA TYR A 495 24.87 38.09 -27.32
C TYR A 495 23.97 37.19 -28.14
N GLY A 496 24.39 36.79 -29.33
CA GLY A 496 23.56 36.00 -30.25
C GLY A 496 23.84 34.52 -30.13
N PHE A 497 22.79 33.71 -29.90
CA PHE A 497 22.83 32.27 -30.04
C PHE A 497 22.15 31.87 -31.36
N VAL A 498 22.85 31.10 -32.17
CA VAL A 498 22.28 30.63 -33.44
C VAL A 498 21.91 29.15 -33.27
N ASN A 499 20.62 28.88 -33.17
CA ASN A 499 20.12 27.51 -33.27
C ASN A 499 19.97 27.14 -34.75
N LYS A 500 21.00 26.54 -35.36
CA LYS A 500 20.85 25.85 -36.65
C LYS A 500 20.39 24.44 -36.34
N SER A 501 19.33 24.01 -36.98
CA SER A 501 18.58 22.76 -36.77
C SER A 501 19.39 21.45 -36.72
N LYS A 502 20.71 21.47 -36.64
CA LYS A 502 21.57 20.29 -36.54
C LYS A 502 22.81 20.41 -35.65
N ASN A 503 23.19 21.58 -35.19
CA ASN A 503 24.36 21.70 -34.31
C ASN A 503 24.10 22.78 -33.23
N MET A 504 23.82 22.38 -32.01
CA MET A 504 24.08 23.24 -30.84
C MET A 504 25.59 23.32 -30.72
N THR A 505 26.13 24.50 -30.84
CA THR A 505 27.50 24.79 -30.40
C THR A 505 27.37 25.28 -28.98
N ASP A 506 27.86 24.51 -28.02
CA ASP A 506 28.11 24.95 -26.67
C ASP A 506 29.14 26.10 -26.73
N ILE A 507 28.80 27.19 -26.02
CA ILE A 507 29.75 28.28 -25.77
C ILE A 507 30.42 28.02 -24.43
#